data_f927a9b3f776916518766ce316eda897
#
_entry.id   f927a9b3f776916518766ce316eda897
#
_cell.length_a   1.000
_cell.length_b   1.000
_cell.length_c   1.000
_cell.angle_alpha   90.00
_cell.angle_beta   90.00
_cell.angle_gamma   90.00
#
_symmetry.space_group_name_H-M   'P 1'
#
loop_
_entity.id
_entity.type
_entity.pdbx_description
1 polymer ?
#
loop_
_entity_poly.entity_id
_entity_poly.type
_entity_poly.pdbx_seq_one_letter_code
_entity_poly.pdbx_strand_id
1 'polypeptide(L)'
;MGYPVGYTVTANPSAAVVKMNEDGTATVLTGTVETGQGSLTVLGQIAAEELGIATDDVHVVSADTDATPADMGAIASRTTYVTGNAIRLAAAKAKVILFEVAAPLLGVKPDQLEARDRKIQVKCFPQRCLAIGEVANRAQVDMGQPAIGAASWNPPTVALDPETGQGKPFATYVYATQIAEVDVDDETGEVEILRIVAAHDCGTPINPMLVEGQVEGGISMGIGLALHEEILFDDAGRQINPNLTNYIVPTSLDMPEIEVDIVESFDPTGPFGAKGVGEPTSVPTAAAILNAIHNAVGVRIASL
;
A
#
# COMPACT_ATOMS: atom_id res chain seq x y z
N MET A 1 13.38 -12.68 -5.04
CA MET A 1 12.06 -13.19 -5.51
C MET A 1 11.30 -12.12 -6.27
N GLY A 2 10.26 -12.46 -7.04
CA GLY A 2 9.32 -11.53 -7.64
C GLY A 2 7.90 -11.85 -7.16
N TYR A 3 7.11 -10.82 -6.84
CA TYR A 3 5.74 -10.96 -6.36
C TYR A 3 4.79 -10.14 -7.24
N PRO A 4 3.72 -10.74 -7.77
CA PRO A 4 2.73 -10.02 -8.56
C PRO A 4 1.78 -9.22 -7.66
N VAL A 5 1.52 -7.95 -8.02
CA VAL A 5 0.62 -7.07 -7.27
C VAL A 5 -0.79 -7.14 -7.85
N GLY A 6 -1.77 -7.41 -6.99
CA GLY A 6 -3.18 -7.49 -7.36
C GLY A 6 -3.67 -8.91 -7.65
N TYR A 7 -4.97 -9.06 -7.80
CA TYR A 7 -5.66 -10.34 -7.94
C TYR A 7 -5.95 -10.68 -9.41
N THR A 8 -5.90 -11.94 -9.80
CA THR A 8 -5.80 -12.37 -11.21
C THR A 8 -7.04 -12.94 -11.84
N VAL A 9 -8.01 -13.41 -11.05
CA VAL A 9 -9.06 -14.30 -11.57
C VAL A 9 -10.22 -13.54 -12.20
N THR A 10 -10.40 -12.28 -11.82
CA THR A 10 -11.47 -11.39 -12.30
C THR A 10 -10.97 -9.96 -12.39
N ALA A 11 -11.82 -9.05 -12.88
CA ALA A 11 -11.60 -7.62 -12.71
C ALA A 11 -11.32 -7.29 -11.23
N ASN A 12 -10.34 -6.45 -10.98
CA ASN A 12 -9.84 -6.11 -9.64
C ASN A 12 -9.96 -4.59 -9.36
N PRO A 13 -11.16 -4.00 -9.53
CA PRO A 13 -11.33 -2.56 -9.33
C PRO A 13 -11.35 -2.17 -7.86
N SER A 14 -10.97 -0.93 -7.61
CA SER A 14 -11.37 -0.16 -6.43
C SER A 14 -12.11 1.08 -6.88
N ALA A 15 -12.92 1.64 -5.99
CA ALA A 15 -13.61 2.90 -6.20
C ALA A 15 -13.39 3.83 -5.00
N ALA A 16 -13.44 5.14 -5.29
CA ALA A 16 -13.32 6.17 -4.26
C ALA A 16 -14.18 7.38 -4.62
N VAL A 17 -14.59 8.10 -3.57
CA VAL A 17 -15.18 9.43 -3.67
C VAL A 17 -14.30 10.40 -2.87
N VAL A 18 -13.98 11.56 -3.46
CA VAL A 18 -13.24 12.63 -2.81
C VAL A 18 -14.08 13.89 -2.85
N LYS A 19 -14.35 14.46 -1.68
CA LYS A 19 -15.09 15.71 -1.50
C LYS A 19 -14.16 16.74 -0.89
N MET A 20 -14.06 17.91 -1.51
CA MET A 20 -13.49 19.09 -0.88
C MET A 20 -14.55 19.78 -0.01
N ASN A 21 -14.17 20.09 1.21
CA ASN A 21 -14.99 20.84 2.15
C ASN A 21 -14.75 22.37 1.98
N GLU A 22 -15.68 23.16 2.48
CA GLU A 22 -15.70 24.63 2.31
C GLU A 22 -14.54 25.33 3.04
N ASP A 23 -13.94 24.66 4.01
CA ASP A 23 -12.76 25.13 4.75
C ASP A 23 -11.42 24.77 4.09
N GLY A 24 -11.45 24.00 2.99
CA GLY A 24 -10.27 23.52 2.26
C GLY A 24 -9.75 22.17 2.71
N THR A 25 -10.40 21.52 3.66
CA THR A 25 -10.14 20.13 3.99
C THR A 25 -10.78 19.19 2.96
N ALA A 26 -10.38 17.91 2.96
CA ALA A 26 -10.95 16.91 2.08
C ALA A 26 -11.47 15.70 2.86
N THR A 27 -12.58 15.12 2.39
CA THR A 27 -13.07 13.82 2.85
C THR A 27 -12.93 12.79 1.73
N VAL A 28 -12.28 11.67 2.03
CA VAL A 28 -12.09 10.54 1.12
C VAL A 28 -12.97 9.39 1.60
N LEU A 29 -13.82 8.84 0.75
CA LEU A 29 -14.61 7.64 1.01
C LEU A 29 -14.04 6.48 0.20
N THR A 30 -13.68 5.39 0.87
CA THR A 30 -13.14 4.17 0.22
C THR A 30 -13.55 2.92 0.99
N GLY A 31 -13.79 1.82 0.29
CA GLY A 31 -14.20 0.55 0.91
C GLY A 31 -13.05 -0.29 1.45
N THR A 32 -11.79 0.11 1.21
CA THR A 32 -10.63 -0.65 1.70
C THR A 32 -10.54 -0.60 3.23
N VAL A 33 -9.93 -1.63 3.82
CA VAL A 33 -9.83 -1.76 5.28
C VAL A 33 -8.42 -1.45 5.79
N GLU A 34 -8.36 -0.86 6.98
CA GLU A 34 -7.15 -0.74 7.79
C GLU A 34 -7.05 -1.95 8.72
N THR A 35 -5.93 -2.65 8.67
CA THR A 35 -5.63 -3.83 9.50
C THR A 35 -4.33 -3.67 10.30
N GLY A 36 -3.81 -2.44 10.40
CA GLY A 36 -2.53 -2.11 11.00
C GLY A 36 -1.41 -1.82 10.00
N GLN A 37 -1.68 -1.97 8.68
CA GLN A 37 -0.68 -1.75 7.62
C GLN A 37 -0.46 -0.25 7.27
N GLY A 38 -1.17 0.68 7.88
CA GLY A 38 -1.02 2.12 7.65
C GLY A 38 -1.68 2.63 6.36
N SER A 39 -2.63 1.87 5.80
CA SER A 39 -3.28 2.23 4.53
C SER A 39 -4.01 3.56 4.56
N LEU A 40 -4.71 3.88 5.66
CA LEU A 40 -5.44 5.15 5.76
C LEU A 40 -4.51 6.36 5.66
N THR A 41 -3.33 6.28 6.28
CA THR A 41 -2.30 7.33 6.18
C THR A 41 -1.81 7.47 4.74
N VAL A 42 -1.42 6.36 4.11
CA VAL A 42 -0.89 6.36 2.74
C VAL A 42 -1.93 6.86 1.72
N LEU A 43 -3.18 6.41 1.85
CA LEU A 43 -4.27 6.85 0.98
C LEU A 43 -4.62 8.33 1.19
N GLY A 44 -4.55 8.82 2.43
CA GLY A 44 -4.65 10.24 2.74
C GLY A 44 -3.53 11.06 2.10
N GLN A 45 -2.29 10.59 2.13
CA GLN A 45 -1.13 11.23 1.48
C GLN A 45 -1.30 11.30 -0.04
N ILE A 46 -1.81 10.23 -0.67
CA ILE A 46 -2.10 10.22 -2.12
C ILE A 46 -3.17 11.28 -2.47
N ALA A 47 -4.23 11.38 -1.67
CA ALA A 47 -5.27 12.38 -1.88
C ALA A 47 -4.73 13.81 -1.69
N ALA A 48 -3.97 14.03 -0.62
CA ALA A 48 -3.36 15.32 -0.28
C ALA A 48 -2.44 15.83 -1.40
N GLU A 49 -1.55 14.97 -1.90
CA GLU A 49 -0.64 15.29 -3.00
C GLU A 49 -1.41 15.69 -4.27
N GLU A 50 -2.42 14.91 -4.66
CA GLU A 50 -3.22 15.21 -5.85
C GLU A 50 -4.01 16.52 -5.71
N LEU A 51 -4.51 16.82 -4.49
CA LEU A 51 -5.30 18.01 -4.22
C LEU A 51 -4.44 19.26 -3.95
N GLY A 52 -3.15 19.09 -3.63
CA GLY A 52 -2.25 20.18 -3.23
C GLY A 52 -2.52 20.74 -1.83
N ILE A 53 -2.98 19.90 -0.90
CA ILE A 53 -3.24 20.23 0.52
C ILE A 53 -2.31 19.43 1.43
N ALA A 54 -2.32 19.72 2.73
CA ALA A 54 -1.55 18.91 3.69
C ALA A 54 -2.27 17.60 4.01
N THR A 55 -1.51 16.57 4.41
CA THR A 55 -2.08 15.28 4.83
C THR A 55 -3.05 15.45 6.01
N ASP A 56 -2.76 16.32 6.94
CA ASP A 56 -3.61 16.62 8.11
C ASP A 56 -4.97 17.25 7.72
N ASP A 57 -5.11 17.76 6.51
CA ASP A 57 -6.36 18.29 5.97
C ASP A 57 -7.24 17.19 5.35
N VAL A 58 -6.78 15.94 5.30
CA VAL A 58 -7.50 14.83 4.68
C VAL A 58 -8.08 13.89 5.73
N HIS A 59 -9.39 13.73 5.71
CA HIS A 59 -10.10 12.74 6.50
C HIS A 59 -10.50 11.54 5.64
N VAL A 60 -10.02 10.34 6.00
CA VAL A 60 -10.37 9.10 5.28
C VAL A 60 -11.43 8.34 6.05
N VAL A 61 -12.59 8.15 5.42
CA VAL A 61 -13.66 7.25 5.89
C VAL A 61 -13.54 5.96 5.12
N SER A 62 -13.33 4.85 5.81
CA SER A 62 -13.08 3.56 5.20
C SER A 62 -13.96 2.46 5.77
N ALA A 63 -14.19 1.41 4.95
CA ALA A 63 -14.84 0.17 5.36
C ALA A 63 -16.25 0.32 5.99
N ASP A 64 -16.91 1.43 5.74
CA ASP A 64 -18.32 1.63 6.09
C ASP A 64 -19.20 1.15 4.92
N THR A 65 -19.85 0.02 5.09
CA THR A 65 -20.65 -0.63 4.02
C THR A 65 -21.86 0.17 3.60
N ASP A 66 -22.33 1.12 4.41
CA ASP A 66 -23.45 1.99 4.10
C ASP A 66 -23.02 3.28 3.38
N ALA A 67 -21.79 3.75 3.60
CA ALA A 67 -21.31 5.04 3.13
C ALA A 67 -20.21 4.95 2.06
N THR A 68 -19.41 3.88 2.04
CA THR A 68 -18.25 3.78 1.16
C THR A 68 -18.50 2.88 -0.06
N PRO A 69 -17.83 3.15 -1.20
CA PRO A 69 -17.88 2.25 -2.36
C PRO A 69 -17.36 0.85 -2.01
N ALA A 70 -17.89 -0.17 -2.67
CA ALA A 70 -17.39 -1.54 -2.52
C ALA A 70 -15.91 -1.65 -2.90
N ASP A 71 -15.16 -2.46 -2.14
CA ASP A 71 -13.77 -2.82 -2.40
C ASP A 71 -13.57 -4.33 -2.22
N MET A 72 -12.58 -4.90 -2.88
CA MET A 72 -12.27 -6.33 -2.78
C MET A 72 -11.45 -6.68 -1.53
N GLY A 73 -11.05 -5.69 -0.75
CA GLY A 73 -10.30 -5.83 0.48
C GLY A 73 -8.78 -5.63 0.34
N ALA A 74 -8.10 -5.67 1.48
CA ALA A 74 -6.65 -5.53 1.59
C ALA A 74 -5.97 -6.89 1.36
N ILE A 75 -5.96 -7.36 0.11
CA ILE A 75 -5.39 -8.64 -0.33
C ILE A 75 -4.40 -8.43 -1.48
N ALA A 76 -3.51 -9.40 -1.70
CA ALA A 76 -2.57 -9.43 -2.83
C ALA A 76 -1.79 -8.12 -3.02
N SER A 77 -1.49 -7.44 -1.93
CA SER A 77 -0.74 -6.17 -1.85
C SER A 77 -1.32 -5.05 -2.74
N ARG A 78 -2.65 -5.06 -2.96
CA ARG A 78 -3.31 -4.20 -3.95
C ARG A 78 -3.66 -2.79 -3.45
N THR A 79 -3.74 -2.57 -2.13
CA THR A 79 -4.35 -1.36 -1.56
C THR A 79 -3.70 -0.07 -2.07
N THR A 80 -2.40 0.12 -1.90
CA THR A 80 -1.71 1.33 -2.38
C THR A 80 -1.81 1.46 -3.90
N TYR A 81 -1.63 0.37 -4.63
CA TYR A 81 -1.60 0.38 -6.09
C TYR A 81 -2.99 0.60 -6.71
N VAL A 82 -3.99 -0.18 -6.30
CA VAL A 82 -5.32 -0.16 -6.92
C VAL A 82 -6.20 0.93 -6.30
N THR A 83 -6.37 0.92 -4.98
CA THR A 83 -7.20 1.90 -4.29
C THR A 83 -6.58 3.30 -4.33
N GLY A 84 -5.25 3.38 -4.22
CA GLY A 84 -4.52 4.64 -4.39
C GLY A 84 -4.76 5.30 -5.75
N ASN A 85 -4.78 4.53 -6.86
CA ASN A 85 -5.14 5.05 -8.18
C ASN A 85 -6.59 5.53 -8.25
N ALA A 86 -7.55 4.80 -7.67
CA ALA A 86 -8.95 5.22 -7.62
C ALA A 86 -9.10 6.56 -6.87
N ILE A 87 -8.42 6.71 -5.73
CA ILE A 87 -8.39 7.95 -4.95
C ILE A 87 -7.74 9.09 -5.73
N ARG A 88 -6.57 8.87 -6.34
CA ARG A 88 -5.89 9.87 -7.16
C ARG A 88 -6.79 10.38 -8.29
N LEU A 89 -7.47 9.48 -8.99
CA LEU A 89 -8.40 9.85 -10.07
C LEU A 89 -9.65 10.60 -9.54
N ALA A 90 -10.19 10.19 -8.39
CA ALA A 90 -11.30 10.90 -7.75
C ALA A 90 -10.89 12.30 -7.30
N ALA A 91 -9.72 12.43 -6.66
CA ALA A 91 -9.14 13.71 -6.26
C ALA A 91 -8.89 14.63 -7.47
N ALA A 92 -8.33 14.09 -8.56
CA ALA A 92 -8.13 14.83 -9.80
C ALA A 92 -9.45 15.41 -10.36
N LYS A 93 -10.56 14.63 -10.31
CA LYS A 93 -11.87 15.12 -10.74
C LYS A 93 -12.41 16.23 -9.83
N ALA A 94 -12.25 16.13 -8.52
CA ALA A 94 -12.62 17.20 -7.59
C ALA A 94 -11.79 18.47 -7.85
N LYS A 95 -10.48 18.31 -8.09
CA LYS A 95 -9.56 19.41 -8.43
C LYS A 95 -9.94 20.13 -9.73
N VAL A 96 -10.43 19.41 -10.75
CA VAL A 96 -10.90 20.05 -11.99
C VAL A 96 -12.01 21.07 -11.70
N ILE A 97 -12.98 20.75 -10.85
CA ILE A 97 -14.05 21.66 -10.46
C ILE A 97 -13.48 22.92 -9.80
N LEU A 98 -12.52 22.74 -8.87
CA LEU A 98 -11.85 23.86 -8.23
C LEU A 98 -11.12 24.76 -9.25
N PHE A 99 -10.46 24.16 -10.25
CA PHE A 99 -9.76 24.92 -11.29
C PHE A 99 -10.71 25.68 -12.21
N GLU A 100 -11.87 25.10 -12.54
CA GLU A 100 -12.93 25.77 -13.31
C GLU A 100 -13.47 27.00 -12.58
N VAL A 101 -13.60 26.94 -11.25
CA VAL A 101 -14.02 28.07 -10.41
C VAL A 101 -12.92 29.12 -10.25
N ALA A 102 -11.66 28.70 -10.04
CA ALA A 102 -10.54 29.59 -9.81
C ALA A 102 -10.06 30.33 -11.08
N ALA A 103 -10.17 29.69 -12.24
CA ALA A 103 -9.62 30.18 -13.50
C ALA A 103 -10.16 31.58 -13.89
N PRO A 104 -11.48 31.85 -13.91
CA PRO A 104 -12.02 33.17 -14.20
C PRO A 104 -11.63 34.23 -13.14
N LEU A 105 -11.50 33.81 -11.87
CA LEU A 105 -11.09 34.71 -10.77
C LEU A 105 -9.64 35.16 -10.92
N LEU A 106 -8.79 34.27 -11.41
CA LEU A 106 -7.38 34.55 -11.69
C LEU A 106 -7.13 35.06 -13.12
N GLY A 107 -8.17 35.16 -13.96
CA GLY A 107 -8.06 35.64 -15.34
C GLY A 107 -7.15 34.77 -16.21
N VAL A 108 -7.22 33.46 -16.07
CA VAL A 108 -6.42 32.45 -16.79
C VAL A 108 -7.30 31.28 -17.21
N LYS A 109 -6.74 30.32 -17.96
CA LYS A 109 -7.42 29.04 -18.25
C LYS A 109 -7.12 28.00 -17.16
N PRO A 110 -7.99 27.00 -16.95
CA PRO A 110 -7.78 25.95 -15.94
C PRO A 110 -6.47 25.19 -16.11
N ASP A 111 -5.99 24.94 -17.32
CA ASP A 111 -4.73 24.25 -17.62
C ASP A 111 -3.47 25.04 -17.22
N GLN A 112 -3.60 26.32 -16.96
CA GLN A 112 -2.55 27.20 -16.45
C GLN A 112 -2.45 27.21 -14.92
N LEU A 113 -3.36 26.51 -14.23
CA LEU A 113 -3.40 26.42 -12.78
C LEU A 113 -2.69 25.17 -12.27
N GLU A 114 -2.20 25.27 -11.05
CA GLU A 114 -1.74 24.15 -10.23
C GLU A 114 -2.24 24.34 -8.80
N ALA A 115 -2.42 23.23 -8.08
CA ALA A 115 -2.76 23.23 -6.66
C ALA A 115 -1.52 22.83 -5.87
N ARG A 116 -1.14 23.65 -4.89
CA ARG A 116 0.02 23.42 -4.04
C ARG A 116 -0.08 24.25 -2.77
N ASP A 117 0.40 23.70 -1.65
CA ASP A 117 0.50 24.39 -0.37
C ASP A 117 -0.82 25.06 0.06
N ARG A 118 -1.95 24.34 -0.06
CA ARG A 118 -3.33 24.81 0.20
C ARG A 118 -3.79 25.95 -0.68
N LYS A 119 -3.15 26.16 -1.85
CA LYS A 119 -3.47 27.23 -2.79
C LYS A 119 -3.66 26.70 -4.20
N ILE A 120 -4.54 27.37 -4.94
CA ILE A 120 -4.60 27.26 -6.39
C ILE A 120 -3.87 28.47 -6.95
N GLN A 121 -2.84 28.24 -7.74
CA GLN A 121 -1.95 29.29 -8.24
C GLN A 121 -1.72 29.16 -9.74
N VAL A 122 -1.34 30.27 -10.35
CA VAL A 122 -0.93 30.29 -11.76
C VAL A 122 0.50 29.75 -11.87
N LYS A 123 0.73 28.69 -12.65
CA LYS A 123 2.00 27.95 -12.77
C LYS A 123 3.24 28.85 -12.93
N CYS A 124 3.16 29.86 -13.77
CA CYS A 124 4.29 30.79 -14.01
C CYS A 124 4.32 32.00 -13.08
N PHE A 125 3.28 32.22 -12.28
CA PHE A 125 3.11 33.38 -11.40
C PHE A 125 2.51 32.96 -10.06
N PRO A 126 3.26 32.25 -9.18
CA PRO A 126 2.73 31.70 -7.94
C PRO A 126 2.13 32.72 -6.96
N GLN A 127 2.53 33.99 -7.06
CA GLN A 127 1.93 35.08 -6.28
C GLN A 127 0.47 35.40 -6.67
N ARG A 128 0.03 34.97 -7.87
CA ARG A 128 -1.38 35.00 -8.30
C ARG A 128 -2.04 33.69 -7.86
N CYS A 129 -2.60 33.70 -6.68
CA CYS A 129 -3.18 32.54 -6.08
C CYS A 129 -4.44 32.86 -5.27
N LEU A 130 -5.24 31.81 -5.01
CA LEU A 130 -6.38 31.78 -4.10
C LEU A 130 -6.21 30.65 -3.11
N ALA A 131 -6.73 30.78 -1.91
CA ALA A 131 -6.78 29.65 -0.98
C ALA A 131 -7.76 28.58 -1.48
N ILE A 132 -7.42 27.29 -1.34
CA ILE A 132 -8.29 26.20 -1.78
C ILE A 132 -9.65 26.26 -1.06
N GLY A 133 -9.69 26.56 0.25
CA GLY A 133 -10.95 26.71 0.99
C GLY A 133 -11.82 27.84 0.47
N GLU A 134 -11.24 29.01 0.09
CA GLU A 134 -11.99 30.09 -0.54
C GLU A 134 -12.66 29.65 -1.85
N VAL A 135 -11.91 28.91 -2.68
CA VAL A 135 -12.43 28.40 -3.96
C VAL A 135 -13.49 27.32 -3.74
N ALA A 136 -13.27 26.40 -2.79
CA ALA A 136 -14.22 25.35 -2.45
C ALA A 136 -15.52 25.92 -1.87
N ASN A 137 -15.42 26.90 -0.96
CA ASN A 137 -16.59 27.62 -0.44
C ASN A 137 -17.39 28.28 -1.57
N ARG A 138 -16.70 29.01 -2.45
CA ARG A 138 -17.34 29.68 -3.58
C ARG A 138 -18.01 28.70 -4.56
N ALA A 139 -17.37 27.58 -4.84
CA ALA A 139 -17.95 26.51 -5.65
C ALA A 139 -19.26 25.99 -5.05
N GLN A 140 -19.24 25.70 -3.75
CA GLN A 140 -20.38 25.14 -3.03
C GLN A 140 -21.51 26.16 -2.84
N VAL A 141 -21.18 27.34 -2.30
CA VAL A 141 -22.18 28.28 -1.79
C VAL A 141 -22.68 29.22 -2.90
N ASP A 142 -21.77 29.81 -3.68
CA ASP A 142 -22.12 30.81 -4.70
C ASP A 142 -22.61 30.13 -6.00
N MET A 143 -22.02 28.99 -6.35
CA MET A 143 -22.29 28.34 -7.64
C MET A 143 -23.17 27.08 -7.52
N GLY A 144 -23.43 26.56 -6.31
CA GLY A 144 -24.16 25.32 -6.11
C GLY A 144 -23.48 24.09 -6.74
N GLN A 145 -22.15 24.15 -6.90
CA GLN A 145 -21.34 23.12 -7.55
C GLN A 145 -20.30 22.56 -6.55
N PRO A 146 -20.66 21.58 -5.73
CA PRO A 146 -19.72 21.01 -4.78
C PRO A 146 -18.55 20.33 -5.51
N ALA A 147 -17.33 20.56 -5.02
CA ALA A 147 -16.13 19.95 -5.60
C ALA A 147 -16.01 18.47 -5.13
N ILE A 148 -16.77 17.60 -5.80
CA ILE A 148 -16.81 16.14 -5.53
C ILE A 148 -16.35 15.40 -6.78
N GLY A 149 -15.38 14.51 -6.61
CA GLY A 149 -14.94 13.58 -7.64
C GLY A 149 -15.21 12.14 -7.21
N ALA A 150 -15.70 11.31 -8.12
CA ALA A 150 -15.85 9.88 -7.94
C ALA A 150 -15.14 9.14 -9.08
N ALA A 151 -14.39 8.11 -8.76
CA ALA A 151 -13.67 7.32 -9.74
C ALA A 151 -13.55 5.86 -9.31
N SER A 152 -13.41 5.01 -10.31
CA SER A 152 -12.97 3.63 -10.15
C SER A 152 -11.74 3.41 -11.02
N TRP A 153 -10.86 2.56 -10.55
CA TRP A 153 -9.70 2.13 -11.32
C TRP A 153 -9.56 0.61 -11.26
N ASN A 154 -9.29 0.02 -12.41
CA ASN A 154 -9.02 -1.40 -12.58
C ASN A 154 -7.66 -1.56 -13.26
N PRO A 155 -6.73 -2.37 -12.74
CA PRO A 155 -5.45 -2.61 -13.39
C PRO A 155 -5.61 -3.09 -14.84
N PRO A 156 -4.76 -2.64 -15.78
CA PRO A 156 -4.81 -3.07 -17.17
C PRO A 156 -4.25 -4.49 -17.34
N THR A 157 -5.05 -5.49 -16.98
CA THR A 157 -4.69 -6.91 -17.00
C THR A 157 -5.49 -7.68 -18.06
N VAL A 158 -4.93 -8.80 -18.51
CA VAL A 158 -5.58 -9.78 -19.38
C VAL A 158 -5.61 -11.11 -18.64
N ALA A 159 -6.81 -11.67 -18.45
CA ALA A 159 -6.95 -12.96 -17.77
C ALA A 159 -6.11 -14.06 -18.44
N LEU A 160 -5.76 -15.08 -17.67
CA LEU A 160 -5.13 -16.27 -18.22
C LEU A 160 -6.12 -17.01 -19.11
N ASP A 161 -5.68 -17.42 -20.28
CA ASP A 161 -6.41 -18.33 -21.13
C ASP A 161 -6.48 -19.71 -20.43
N PRO A 162 -7.69 -20.26 -20.24
CA PRO A 162 -7.87 -21.49 -19.48
C PRO A 162 -7.27 -22.75 -20.13
N GLU A 163 -7.03 -22.72 -21.45
CA GLU A 163 -6.47 -23.88 -22.18
C GLU A 163 -4.95 -23.81 -22.24
N THR A 164 -4.40 -22.62 -22.43
CA THR A 164 -2.95 -22.42 -22.64
C THR A 164 -2.20 -21.93 -21.41
N GLY A 165 -2.91 -21.38 -20.42
CA GLY A 165 -2.32 -20.73 -19.26
C GLY A 165 -1.60 -19.41 -19.60
N GLN A 166 -1.74 -18.90 -20.81
CA GLN A 166 -1.10 -17.66 -21.25
C GLN A 166 -1.96 -16.45 -20.97
N GLY A 167 -1.34 -15.32 -20.63
CA GLY A 167 -2.04 -14.05 -20.35
C GLY A 167 -1.11 -13.01 -19.76
N LYS A 168 -1.70 -11.89 -19.35
CA LYS A 168 -1.01 -10.84 -18.59
C LYS A 168 -1.86 -10.51 -17.35
N PRO A 169 -1.94 -11.44 -16.37
CA PRO A 169 -2.87 -11.33 -15.25
C PRO A 169 -2.48 -10.26 -14.23
N PHE A 170 -1.23 -9.81 -14.25
CA PHE A 170 -0.73 -8.76 -13.35
C PHE A 170 -0.20 -7.58 -14.15
N ALA A 171 -0.48 -6.37 -13.68
CA ALA A 171 -0.03 -5.14 -14.31
C ALA A 171 1.38 -4.75 -13.83
N THR A 172 1.71 -5.04 -12.58
CA THR A 172 3.02 -4.73 -11.98
C THR A 172 3.52 -5.86 -11.10
N TYR A 173 4.83 -5.87 -10.87
CA TYR A 173 5.54 -6.80 -10.00
C TYR A 173 6.47 -6.02 -9.07
N VAL A 174 6.65 -6.54 -7.86
CA VAL A 174 7.67 -6.11 -6.92
C VAL A 174 8.74 -7.18 -6.78
N TYR A 175 9.96 -6.78 -6.51
CA TYR A 175 11.10 -7.67 -6.35
C TYR A 175 11.71 -7.49 -4.97
N ALA A 176 12.19 -8.58 -4.39
CA ALA A 176 12.82 -8.55 -3.09
C ALA A 176 13.96 -9.55 -2.99
N THR A 177 14.96 -9.19 -2.18
CA THR A 177 16.06 -10.04 -1.79
C THR A 177 16.27 -9.89 -0.29
N GLN A 178 16.40 -11.03 0.41
CA GLN A 178 16.75 -11.04 1.83
C GLN A 178 17.97 -11.91 2.07
N ILE A 179 18.79 -11.51 3.01
CA ILE A 179 19.99 -12.24 3.48
C ILE A 179 19.84 -12.40 4.98
N ALA A 180 19.91 -13.63 5.47
CA ALA A 180 19.92 -13.94 6.89
C ALA A 180 21.33 -14.33 7.34
N GLU A 181 21.71 -13.88 8.52
CA GLU A 181 22.89 -14.30 9.26
C GLU A 181 22.41 -15.06 10.49
N VAL A 182 22.89 -16.30 10.67
CA VAL A 182 22.45 -17.19 11.74
C VAL A 182 23.64 -17.78 12.49
N ASP A 183 23.43 -18.05 13.77
CA ASP A 183 24.25 -18.95 14.58
C ASP A 183 23.47 -20.25 14.84
N VAL A 184 24.12 -21.38 14.70
CA VAL A 184 23.48 -22.70 14.85
C VAL A 184 24.31 -23.53 15.83
N ASP A 185 23.71 -23.92 16.94
CA ASP A 185 24.28 -24.87 17.87
C ASP A 185 24.19 -26.29 17.28
N ASP A 186 25.32 -26.88 16.93
CA ASP A 186 25.41 -28.17 16.27
C ASP A 186 25.14 -29.37 17.21
N GLU A 187 25.11 -29.15 18.54
CA GLU A 187 24.76 -30.17 19.53
C GLU A 187 23.23 -30.20 19.80
N THR A 188 22.59 -29.03 19.89
CA THR A 188 21.16 -28.93 20.23
C THR A 188 20.27 -28.72 19.03
N GLY A 189 20.78 -28.16 17.92
CA GLY A 189 20.03 -27.74 16.76
C GLY A 189 19.34 -26.38 16.94
N GLU A 190 19.60 -25.66 18.01
CA GLU A 190 19.05 -24.31 18.22
C GLU A 190 19.60 -23.35 17.17
N VAL A 191 18.73 -22.49 16.64
CA VAL A 191 19.05 -21.49 15.61
C VAL A 191 18.77 -20.10 16.15
N GLU A 192 19.80 -19.27 16.27
CA GLU A 192 19.67 -17.85 16.54
C GLU A 192 19.84 -17.06 15.24
N ILE A 193 18.88 -16.19 14.94
CA ILE A 193 19.01 -15.27 13.82
C ILE A 193 19.68 -13.99 14.34
N LEU A 194 20.88 -13.71 13.86
CA LEU A 194 21.66 -12.57 14.32
C LEU A 194 21.25 -11.27 13.60
N ARG A 195 20.97 -11.39 12.28
CA ARG A 195 20.67 -10.23 11.44
C ARG A 195 19.93 -10.66 10.18
N ILE A 196 19.01 -9.79 9.70
CA ILE A 196 18.40 -9.90 8.37
C ILE A 196 18.59 -8.58 7.64
N VAL A 197 19.15 -8.64 6.43
CA VAL A 197 19.24 -7.52 5.48
C VAL A 197 18.22 -7.75 4.38
N ALA A 198 17.36 -6.75 4.16
CA ALA A 198 16.20 -6.87 3.27
C ALA A 198 16.15 -5.71 2.28
N ALA A 199 16.35 -6.00 1.00
CA ALA A 199 16.16 -5.05 -0.09
C ALA A 199 14.81 -5.30 -0.77
N HIS A 200 13.91 -4.31 -0.73
CA HIS A 200 12.55 -4.40 -1.24
C HIS A 200 12.19 -3.30 -2.21
N ASP A 201 11.74 -3.68 -3.41
CA ASP A 201 11.12 -2.80 -4.38
C ASP A 201 9.67 -2.52 -3.98
N CYS A 202 9.30 -1.25 -3.87
CA CYS A 202 7.93 -0.79 -3.63
C CYS A 202 7.48 0.27 -4.64
N GLY A 203 8.21 0.44 -5.74
CA GLY A 203 8.06 1.61 -6.61
C GLY A 203 8.56 2.87 -5.91
N THR A 204 7.86 3.98 -6.07
CA THR A 204 8.10 5.18 -5.26
C THR A 204 7.41 5.01 -3.90
N PRO A 205 8.13 5.04 -2.78
CA PRO A 205 7.51 4.92 -1.46
C PRO A 205 6.69 6.18 -1.15
N ILE A 206 5.38 6.02 -0.95
CA ILE A 206 4.52 7.14 -0.51
C ILE A 206 4.87 7.54 0.92
N ASN A 207 5.16 6.56 1.77
CA ASN A 207 5.59 6.75 3.15
C ASN A 207 6.71 5.76 3.48
N PRO A 208 7.99 6.17 3.41
CA PRO A 208 9.13 5.29 3.65
C PRO A 208 9.09 4.59 5.00
N MET A 209 8.75 5.30 6.08
CA MET A 209 8.67 4.72 7.44
C MET A 209 7.64 3.60 7.53
N LEU A 210 6.48 3.75 6.88
CA LEU A 210 5.47 2.68 6.86
C LEU A 210 5.87 1.51 5.96
N VAL A 211 6.67 1.75 4.90
CA VAL A 211 7.26 0.67 4.09
C VAL A 211 8.25 -0.13 4.92
N GLU A 212 9.14 0.52 5.66
CA GLU A 212 10.08 -0.14 6.59
C GLU A 212 9.32 -1.01 7.59
N GLY A 213 8.30 -0.45 8.26
CA GLY A 213 7.47 -1.19 9.21
C GLY A 213 6.74 -2.40 8.58
N GLN A 214 6.34 -2.32 7.30
CA GLN A 214 5.79 -3.48 6.59
C GLN A 214 6.85 -4.54 6.30
N VAL A 215 8.07 -4.16 5.96
CA VAL A 215 9.19 -5.09 5.75
C VAL A 215 9.55 -5.80 7.06
N GLU A 216 9.70 -5.07 8.16
CA GLU A 216 9.99 -5.64 9.48
C GLU A 216 8.89 -6.60 9.94
N GLY A 217 7.60 -6.21 9.79
CA GLY A 217 6.47 -7.07 10.13
C GLY A 217 6.39 -8.33 9.27
N GLY A 218 6.66 -8.23 7.97
CA GLY A 218 6.71 -9.38 7.07
C GLY A 218 7.86 -10.34 7.39
N ILE A 219 9.03 -9.81 7.77
CA ILE A 219 10.16 -10.61 8.24
C ILE A 219 9.78 -11.37 9.51
N SER A 220 9.12 -10.71 10.48
CA SER A 220 8.63 -11.36 11.70
C SER A 220 7.72 -12.56 11.38
N MET A 221 6.77 -12.40 10.44
CA MET A 221 5.94 -13.51 9.96
C MET A 221 6.78 -14.63 9.34
N GLY A 222 7.78 -14.27 8.52
CA GLY A 222 8.65 -15.26 7.88
C GLY A 222 9.57 -16.01 8.85
N ILE A 223 10.00 -15.38 9.96
CA ILE A 223 10.73 -16.00 11.06
C ILE A 223 9.81 -17.02 11.76
N GLY A 224 8.58 -16.60 12.07
CA GLY A 224 7.56 -17.48 12.65
C GLY A 224 7.36 -18.75 11.81
N LEU A 225 7.13 -18.57 10.51
CA LEU A 225 6.97 -19.67 9.56
C LEU A 225 8.19 -20.61 9.49
N ALA A 226 9.40 -20.03 9.59
CA ALA A 226 10.65 -20.83 9.44
C ALA A 226 11.02 -21.62 10.68
N LEU A 227 10.74 -21.11 11.90
CA LEU A 227 11.34 -21.63 13.13
C LEU A 227 10.35 -21.97 14.25
N HIS A 228 9.12 -21.45 14.24
CA HIS A 228 8.25 -21.49 15.42
C HIS A 228 6.84 -22.00 15.17
N GLU A 229 6.23 -21.62 14.05
CA GLU A 229 4.80 -21.81 13.81
C GLU A 229 4.51 -23.15 13.15
N GLU A 230 3.78 -24.03 13.84
CA GLU A 230 3.33 -25.31 13.31
C GLU A 230 1.90 -25.59 13.79
N ILE A 231 1.03 -26.02 12.89
CA ILE A 231 -0.32 -26.47 13.23
C ILE A 231 -0.29 -27.98 13.41
N LEU A 232 -0.53 -28.44 14.65
CA LEU A 232 -0.50 -29.85 15.01
C LEU A 232 -1.92 -30.43 15.07
N PHE A 233 -2.10 -31.60 14.46
CA PHE A 233 -3.37 -32.35 14.48
C PHE A 233 -3.20 -33.72 15.15
N ASP A 234 -4.26 -34.17 15.85
CA ASP A 234 -4.35 -35.54 16.34
C ASP A 234 -4.82 -36.51 15.21
N ASP A 235 -4.83 -37.81 15.48
CA ASP A 235 -5.25 -38.85 14.53
C ASP A 235 -6.72 -38.70 14.08
N ALA A 236 -7.53 -37.92 14.80
CA ALA A 236 -8.92 -37.63 14.46
C ALA A 236 -9.06 -36.31 13.67
N GLY A 237 -7.96 -35.65 13.31
CA GLY A 237 -7.94 -34.38 12.57
C GLY A 237 -8.31 -33.18 13.43
N ARG A 238 -8.22 -33.23 14.75
CA ARG A 238 -8.47 -32.11 15.64
C ARG A 238 -7.15 -31.38 15.93
N GLN A 239 -7.14 -30.06 15.79
CA GLN A 239 -5.99 -29.24 16.14
C GLN A 239 -5.72 -29.33 17.66
N ILE A 240 -4.49 -29.69 18.04
CA ILE A 240 -4.09 -29.85 19.45
C ILE A 240 -3.40 -28.62 20.03
N ASN A 241 -3.01 -27.65 19.20
CA ASN A 241 -2.42 -26.36 19.60
C ASN A 241 -3.26 -25.16 19.10
N PRO A 242 -4.54 -25.02 19.50
CA PRO A 242 -5.48 -24.05 18.92
C PRO A 242 -5.40 -22.64 19.52
N ASN A 243 -4.42 -22.34 20.36
CA ASN A 243 -4.29 -21.05 21.03
C ASN A 243 -2.83 -20.62 21.18
N LEU A 244 -2.60 -19.34 21.48
CA LEU A 244 -1.26 -18.76 21.58
C LEU A 244 -0.39 -19.26 22.75
N THR A 245 -0.90 -20.18 23.59
CA THR A 245 -0.08 -20.87 24.59
C THR A 245 0.75 -21.97 23.96
N ASN A 246 0.19 -22.62 22.94
CA ASN A 246 0.78 -23.81 22.30
C ASN A 246 1.13 -23.61 20.83
N TYR A 247 0.53 -22.61 20.17
CA TYR A 247 0.92 -22.12 18.85
C TYR A 247 1.82 -20.91 19.06
N ILE A 248 3.11 -21.09 18.78
CA ILE A 248 4.14 -20.10 19.14
C ILE A 248 4.30 -19.09 18.01
N VAL A 249 3.97 -17.83 18.28
CA VAL A 249 4.22 -16.68 17.39
C VAL A 249 5.41 -15.92 17.95
N PRO A 250 6.38 -15.50 17.12
CA PRO A 250 7.52 -14.72 17.58
C PRO A 250 7.09 -13.43 18.29
N THR A 251 7.82 -13.07 19.32
CA THR A 251 7.64 -11.81 20.05
C THR A 251 8.71 -10.80 19.64
N SER A 252 8.64 -9.58 20.15
CA SER A 252 9.67 -8.56 19.90
C SER A 252 11.05 -8.93 20.47
N LEU A 253 11.11 -9.90 21.41
CA LEU A 253 12.37 -10.40 21.97
C LEU A 253 13.07 -11.42 21.07
N ASP A 254 12.31 -12.03 20.16
CA ASP A 254 12.79 -13.04 19.21
C ASP A 254 13.28 -12.39 17.90
N MET A 255 13.11 -11.06 17.77
CA MET A 255 13.48 -10.35 16.54
C MET A 255 14.98 -10.05 16.51
N PRO A 256 15.65 -10.38 15.38
CA PRO A 256 17.04 -10.00 15.14
C PRO A 256 17.17 -8.51 14.80
N GLU A 257 18.39 -8.05 14.60
CA GLU A 257 18.62 -6.79 13.89
C GLU A 257 18.10 -6.88 12.45
N ILE A 258 17.24 -5.95 12.07
CA ILE A 258 16.66 -5.88 10.70
C ILE A 258 17.15 -4.60 10.03
N GLU A 259 17.77 -4.75 8.88
CA GLU A 259 18.25 -3.65 8.05
C GLU A 259 17.45 -3.63 6.74
N VAL A 260 16.69 -2.54 6.53
CA VAL A 260 15.80 -2.39 5.38
C VAL A 260 16.40 -1.42 4.37
N ASP A 261 16.50 -1.86 3.12
CA ASP A 261 16.85 -1.04 1.95
C ASP A 261 15.64 -0.94 1.01
N ILE A 262 15.09 0.26 0.87
CA ILE A 262 13.96 0.52 -0.02
C ILE A 262 14.49 0.79 -1.43
N VAL A 263 14.24 -0.13 -2.35
CA VAL A 263 14.60 0.01 -3.75
C VAL A 263 13.49 0.75 -4.49
N GLU A 264 13.79 1.96 -4.96
CA GLU A 264 12.84 2.75 -5.74
C GLU A 264 12.87 2.34 -7.22
N SER A 265 11.76 1.79 -7.71
CA SER A 265 11.57 1.42 -9.11
C SER A 265 10.23 1.97 -9.60
N PHE A 266 10.24 3.22 -10.08
CA PHE A 266 9.05 3.95 -10.49
C PHE A 266 8.15 3.12 -11.41
N ASP A 267 6.88 2.93 -11.03
CA ASP A 267 5.88 2.26 -11.85
C ASP A 267 4.95 3.28 -12.51
N PRO A 268 4.96 3.39 -13.85
CA PRO A 268 4.13 4.38 -14.56
C PRO A 268 2.63 4.13 -14.42
N THR A 269 2.22 2.95 -13.96
CA THR A 269 0.80 2.61 -13.74
C THR A 269 0.35 2.80 -12.29
N GLY A 270 1.29 2.94 -11.36
CA GLY A 270 0.99 3.17 -9.95
C GLY A 270 0.70 4.63 -9.60
N PRO A 271 0.02 4.91 -8.49
CA PRO A 271 -0.19 6.28 -8.03
C PRO A 271 1.16 6.89 -7.64
N PHE A 272 1.57 7.94 -8.34
CA PHE A 272 2.88 8.60 -8.18
C PHE A 272 4.08 7.65 -8.28
N GLY A 273 3.92 6.53 -8.99
CA GLY A 273 4.98 5.53 -9.17
C GLY A 273 5.03 4.42 -8.11
N ALA A 274 4.10 4.41 -7.17
CA ALA A 274 4.05 3.42 -6.09
C ALA A 274 3.53 2.06 -6.56
N LYS A 275 4.00 0.99 -5.91
CA LYS A 275 3.51 -0.39 -6.01
C LYS A 275 2.91 -0.84 -4.68
N GLY A 276 2.56 -2.11 -4.54
CA GLY A 276 2.19 -2.73 -3.26
C GLY A 276 3.41 -3.26 -2.50
N VAL A 277 3.32 -3.39 -1.17
CA VAL A 277 4.45 -3.81 -0.33
C VAL A 277 4.04 -4.71 0.86
N GLY A 278 2.82 -5.26 0.88
CA GLY A 278 2.35 -6.13 1.98
C GLY A 278 3.02 -7.51 1.97
N GLU A 279 2.42 -8.50 1.35
CA GLU A 279 2.88 -9.90 1.35
C GLU A 279 4.30 -10.13 0.80
N PRO A 280 4.82 -9.34 -0.18
CA PRO A 280 6.18 -9.56 -0.69
C PRO A 280 7.26 -9.56 0.38
N THR A 281 7.01 -8.92 1.51
CA THR A 281 7.99 -8.74 2.59
C THR A 281 8.26 -10.02 3.37
N SER A 282 7.29 -10.94 3.47
CA SER A 282 7.43 -12.22 4.16
C SER A 282 7.94 -13.37 3.26
N VAL A 283 7.70 -13.28 1.95
CA VAL A 283 7.94 -14.40 1.01
C VAL A 283 9.39 -14.90 0.97
N PRO A 284 10.44 -14.05 0.95
CA PRO A 284 11.82 -14.54 0.87
C PRO A 284 12.42 -14.96 2.21
N THR A 285 11.80 -14.63 3.35
CA THR A 285 12.41 -14.74 4.69
C THR A 285 12.74 -16.17 5.08
N ALA A 286 11.75 -17.07 5.04
CA ALA A 286 11.98 -18.48 5.39
C ALA A 286 13.08 -19.12 4.51
N ALA A 287 13.05 -18.84 3.21
CA ALA A 287 14.08 -19.34 2.30
C ALA A 287 15.48 -18.78 2.61
N ALA A 288 15.59 -17.51 3.01
CA ALA A 288 16.85 -16.92 3.42
C ALA A 288 17.41 -17.59 4.67
N ILE A 289 16.57 -17.80 5.69
CA ILE A 289 16.94 -18.48 6.95
C ILE A 289 17.40 -19.92 6.66
N LEU A 290 16.62 -20.69 5.91
CA LEU A 290 16.97 -22.08 5.59
C LEU A 290 18.25 -22.20 4.77
N ASN A 291 18.52 -21.24 3.89
CA ASN A 291 19.79 -21.18 3.16
C ASN A 291 20.96 -20.83 4.08
N ALA A 292 20.77 -19.97 5.08
CA ALA A 292 21.79 -19.63 6.06
C ALA A 292 22.11 -20.83 6.95
N ILE A 293 21.10 -21.57 7.43
CA ILE A 293 21.27 -22.84 8.17
C ILE A 293 22.07 -23.85 7.33
N HIS A 294 21.68 -24.02 6.05
CA HIS A 294 22.44 -24.91 5.18
C HIS A 294 23.90 -24.50 5.01
N ASN A 295 24.17 -23.21 4.93
CA ASN A 295 25.53 -22.72 4.83
C ASN A 295 26.34 -22.97 6.12
N ALA A 296 25.69 -22.87 7.29
CA ALA A 296 26.33 -23.06 8.58
C ALA A 296 26.68 -24.54 8.86
N VAL A 297 25.73 -25.47 8.62
CA VAL A 297 25.86 -26.87 9.06
C VAL A 297 25.79 -27.91 7.94
N GLY A 298 25.59 -27.49 6.70
CA GLY A 298 25.54 -28.38 5.53
C GLY A 298 24.25 -29.19 5.37
N VAL A 299 23.25 -28.99 6.23
CA VAL A 299 21.95 -29.71 6.19
C VAL A 299 20.97 -28.92 5.32
N ARG A 300 20.38 -29.58 4.31
CA ARG A 300 19.33 -28.98 3.47
C ARG A 300 17.96 -29.37 4.01
N ILE A 301 17.24 -28.41 4.60
CA ILE A 301 15.86 -28.55 5.02
C ILE A 301 14.97 -28.33 3.78
N ALA A 302 14.17 -29.34 3.42
CA ALA A 302 13.35 -29.34 2.21
C ALA A 302 11.85 -29.14 2.48
N SER A 303 11.42 -29.24 3.73
CA SER A 303 10.06 -28.95 4.20
C SER A 303 10.12 -28.30 5.57
N LEU A 304 9.23 -27.37 5.80
CA LEU A 304 8.94 -26.77 7.11
C LEU A 304 7.74 -27.47 7.72
#